data_2982d93aa9535a45413f9a3ceb852624
#
_entry.id   2982d93aa9535a45413f9a3ceb852624
#
_cell.length_a   1.000
_cell.length_b   1.000
_cell.length_c   1.000
_cell.angle_alpha   90.00
_cell.angle_beta   90.00
_cell.angle_gamma   90.00
#
_symmetry.space_group_name_H-M   'P 1'
#
loop_
_entity.id
_entity.type
_entity.pdbx_description
1 polymer ?
#
loop_
_entity_poly.entity_id
_entity_poly.type
_entity_poly.pdbx_seq_one_letter_code
_entity_poly.pdbx_strand_id
1 'polypeptide(L)'
;ILQGITLIVMDKPGGMIEPRLSDFLIGDLVTDWVPMSAALLFALLLVWYWLKRTKLGLAIYAIGGDIDSARSAGISTRLVQFMVYVIAGGFYGVAGVFISAQTGAGDPLVGNPMLLQMFAAVVVGGTVLGGGRGGLTGSVLGAYVLMIIVNILLVLNVSAYFSTIAESTILLLAVLSASIHRHSVLAQNVRGLLARLTAWREGILPAQVGLSPRRLPLSEIRRCAPSAKAETASAPWRVRHAEAIRYALPAYVCFVGVLLVTQYVLGNALFHFNYYNSLLVLASFLAILALGQGTVILTGGLDLSIPWTIRLCGI
;
A
#
# COMPACT_ATOMS: atom_id res chain seq x y z
N ILE A 1 13.08 13.78 16.21
CA ILE A 1 12.33 14.81 16.94
C ILE A 1 11.03 14.23 17.48
N LEU A 2 10.11 13.72 16.65
CA LEU A 2 8.83 13.16 17.12
C LEU A 2 9.00 12.06 18.17
N GLN A 3 9.93 11.12 17.96
CA GLN A 3 10.24 10.08 18.96
C GLN A 3 10.69 10.66 20.28
N GLY A 4 11.54 11.70 20.24
CA GLY A 4 11.99 12.35 21.48
C GLY A 4 10.84 13.03 22.23
N ILE A 5 9.92 13.68 21.52
CA ILE A 5 8.73 14.29 22.11
C ILE A 5 7.84 13.20 22.73
N THR A 6 7.59 12.12 22.02
CA THR A 6 6.78 10.99 22.52
C THR A 6 7.35 10.41 23.81
N LEU A 7 8.68 10.19 23.88
CA LEU A 7 9.34 9.63 25.06
C LEU A 7 9.44 10.64 26.23
N ILE A 8 9.38 11.95 25.95
CA ILE A 8 9.28 12.98 27.02
C ILE A 8 7.87 12.97 27.62
N VAL A 9 6.84 12.80 26.79
CA VAL A 9 5.45 12.77 27.24
C VAL A 9 5.14 11.45 27.97
N MET A 10 5.61 10.33 27.41
CA MET A 10 5.40 8.99 27.95
C MET A 10 6.66 8.14 27.72
N ASP A 11 7.35 7.74 28.80
CA ASP A 11 8.59 6.94 28.72
C ASP A 11 8.33 5.44 28.67
N LYS A 12 7.17 5.00 29.13
CA LYS A 12 6.75 3.58 29.24
C LYS A 12 5.31 3.42 28.79
N PRO A 13 4.94 2.22 28.28
CA PRO A 13 3.54 1.89 28.05
C PRO A 13 2.73 2.07 29.33
N GLY A 14 1.59 2.74 29.24
CA GLY A 14 0.77 3.01 30.43
C GLY A 14 -0.45 3.88 30.10
N GLY A 15 -1.05 4.39 31.17
CA GLY A 15 -2.31 5.09 31.06
C GLY A 15 -3.48 4.10 30.92
N MET A 16 -4.69 4.64 30.98
CA MET A 16 -5.92 3.90 30.70
C MET A 16 -6.77 4.74 29.77
N ILE A 17 -7.20 4.14 28.69
CA ILE A 17 -8.10 4.79 27.74
C ILE A 17 -9.52 4.73 28.30
N GLU A 18 -10.25 5.83 28.16
CA GLU A 18 -11.67 5.91 28.55
C GLU A 18 -12.43 4.77 27.87
N PRO A 19 -13.13 3.89 28.63
CA PRO A 19 -13.84 2.75 28.07
C PRO A 19 -14.82 3.11 26.96
N ARG A 20 -15.47 4.29 27.05
CA ARG A 20 -16.39 4.78 26.02
C ARG A 20 -15.73 4.99 24.67
N LEU A 21 -14.46 5.45 24.65
CA LEU A 21 -13.72 5.64 23.40
C LEU A 21 -13.34 4.29 22.80
N SER A 22 -12.92 3.34 23.64
CA SER A 22 -12.63 1.97 23.22
C SER A 22 -13.88 1.30 22.64
N ASP A 23 -14.99 1.36 23.35
CA ASP A 23 -16.27 0.81 22.88
C ASP A 23 -16.76 1.47 21.58
N PHE A 24 -16.56 2.79 21.44
CA PHE A 24 -16.91 3.50 20.22
C PHE A 24 -16.08 3.10 19.01
N LEU A 25 -14.78 2.78 19.17
CA LEU A 25 -13.89 2.45 18.05
C LEU A 25 -13.86 0.95 17.72
N ILE A 26 -14.01 0.10 18.75
CA ILE A 26 -13.78 -1.35 18.64
C ILE A 26 -15.08 -2.12 18.88
N GLY A 27 -16.02 -1.54 19.62
CA GLY A 27 -17.31 -2.16 19.92
C GLY A 27 -18.12 -2.48 18.67
N ASP A 28 -19.26 -3.12 18.87
CA ASP A 28 -20.15 -3.53 17.78
C ASP A 28 -21.14 -2.41 17.44
N LEU A 29 -21.23 -2.05 16.15
CA LEU A 29 -22.27 -1.17 15.63
C LEU A 29 -23.65 -1.86 15.68
N VAL A 30 -23.66 -3.14 15.33
CA VAL A 30 -24.81 -4.04 15.46
C VAL A 30 -24.30 -5.26 16.19
N THR A 31 -24.88 -5.54 17.35
CA THR A 31 -24.47 -6.62 18.25
C THR A 31 -24.21 -7.91 17.47
N ASP A 32 -22.99 -8.43 17.57
CA ASP A 32 -22.49 -9.65 16.93
C ASP A 32 -22.45 -9.66 15.39
N TRP A 33 -22.80 -8.55 14.70
CA TRP A 33 -22.85 -8.54 13.22
C TRP A 33 -21.80 -7.64 12.57
N VAL A 34 -21.70 -6.39 12.97
CA VAL A 34 -20.83 -5.42 12.32
C VAL A 34 -20.00 -4.69 13.37
N PRO A 35 -18.67 -4.86 13.41
CA PRO A 35 -17.83 -4.09 14.31
C PRO A 35 -17.77 -2.63 13.88
N MET A 36 -17.68 -1.71 14.82
CA MET A 36 -17.55 -0.27 14.56
C MET A 36 -16.30 0.08 13.72
N SER A 37 -15.24 -0.72 13.87
CA SER A 37 -14.03 -0.61 13.05
C SER A 37 -14.29 -0.79 11.56
N ALA A 38 -15.24 -1.65 11.16
CA ALA A 38 -15.66 -1.81 9.77
C ALA A 38 -16.35 -0.56 9.24
N ALA A 39 -17.23 0.04 10.06
CA ALA A 39 -17.90 1.29 9.70
C ALA A 39 -16.90 2.44 9.56
N LEU A 40 -15.92 2.55 10.47
CA LEU A 40 -14.85 3.52 10.41
C LEU A 40 -14.02 3.34 9.12
N LEU A 41 -13.59 2.12 8.82
CA LEU A 41 -12.83 1.80 7.61
C LEU A 41 -13.63 2.14 6.35
N PHE A 42 -14.92 1.81 6.33
CA PHE A 42 -15.81 2.15 5.22
C PHE A 42 -15.96 3.66 5.05
N ALA A 43 -16.12 4.41 6.14
CA ALA A 43 -16.15 5.87 6.10
C ALA A 43 -14.87 6.46 5.53
N LEU A 44 -13.69 5.97 5.95
CA LEU A 44 -12.40 6.41 5.42
C LEU A 44 -12.22 6.05 3.94
N LEU A 45 -12.71 4.90 3.50
CA LEU A 45 -12.76 4.54 2.08
C LEU A 45 -13.69 5.45 1.27
N LEU A 46 -14.82 5.86 1.83
CA LEU A 46 -15.72 6.83 1.19
C LEU A 46 -15.03 8.20 1.04
N VAL A 47 -14.34 8.66 2.08
CA VAL A 47 -13.54 9.90 2.02
C VAL A 47 -12.50 9.80 0.90
N TRP A 48 -11.78 8.68 0.82
CA TRP A 48 -10.83 8.45 -0.27
C TRP A 48 -11.51 8.43 -1.64
N TYR A 49 -12.62 7.73 -1.79
CA TYR A 49 -13.35 7.64 -3.05
C TYR A 49 -13.85 9.02 -3.52
N TRP A 50 -14.32 9.85 -2.59
CA TRP A 50 -14.68 11.23 -2.85
C TRP A 50 -13.44 12.05 -3.27
N LEU A 51 -12.34 11.95 -2.52
CA LEU A 51 -11.08 12.63 -2.79
C LEU A 51 -10.52 12.28 -4.18
N LYS A 52 -10.56 11.01 -4.55
CA LYS A 52 -10.11 10.51 -5.87
C LYS A 52 -10.84 11.18 -7.04
N ARG A 53 -12.08 11.62 -6.84
CA ARG A 53 -12.89 12.31 -7.85
C ARG A 53 -12.63 13.81 -7.93
N THR A 54 -11.90 14.38 -6.98
CA THR A 54 -11.54 15.80 -6.96
C THR A 54 -10.33 16.08 -7.86
N LYS A 55 -10.08 17.38 -8.10
CA LYS A 55 -8.86 17.84 -8.80
C LYS A 55 -7.58 17.36 -8.11
N LEU A 56 -7.60 17.26 -6.77
CA LEU A 56 -6.47 16.80 -5.99
C LEU A 56 -6.18 15.30 -6.24
N GLY A 57 -7.21 14.46 -6.28
CA GLY A 57 -7.04 13.04 -6.62
C GLY A 57 -6.46 12.83 -8.01
N LEU A 58 -6.93 13.60 -9.01
CA LEU A 58 -6.36 13.56 -10.36
C LEU A 58 -4.89 14.00 -10.36
N ALA A 59 -4.55 15.06 -9.62
CA ALA A 59 -3.19 15.57 -9.50
C ALA A 59 -2.25 14.58 -8.80
N ILE A 60 -2.72 13.82 -7.80
CA ILE A 60 -1.96 12.74 -7.13
C ILE A 60 -1.48 11.70 -8.16
N TYR A 61 -2.38 11.20 -8.98
CA TYR A 61 -2.02 10.21 -10.02
C TYR A 61 -1.15 10.80 -11.13
N ALA A 62 -1.35 12.06 -11.50
CA ALA A 62 -0.55 12.74 -12.51
C ALA A 62 0.91 12.93 -12.04
N ILE A 63 1.11 13.39 -10.82
CA ILE A 63 2.44 13.58 -10.23
C ILE A 63 3.17 12.24 -10.07
N GLY A 64 2.46 11.20 -9.64
CA GLY A 64 3.03 9.87 -9.49
C GLY A 64 3.38 9.20 -10.82
N GLY A 65 2.72 9.59 -11.91
CA GLY A 65 3.06 9.10 -13.25
C GLY A 65 4.33 9.72 -13.81
N ASP A 66 4.40 11.04 -13.79
CA ASP A 66 5.59 11.82 -14.18
C ASP A 66 5.45 13.26 -13.62
N ILE A 67 6.37 13.61 -12.73
CA ILE A 67 6.35 14.90 -12.01
C ILE A 67 6.62 16.08 -12.95
N ASP A 68 7.46 15.90 -13.97
CA ASP A 68 7.82 16.97 -14.90
C ASP A 68 6.69 17.24 -15.90
N SER A 69 6.04 16.20 -16.39
CA SER A 69 4.83 16.33 -17.21
C SER A 69 3.68 16.97 -16.44
N ALA A 70 3.48 16.60 -15.16
CA ALA A 70 2.46 17.20 -14.31
C ALA A 70 2.72 18.70 -14.09
N ARG A 71 3.99 19.07 -13.85
CA ARG A 71 4.40 20.48 -13.70
C ARG A 71 4.18 21.28 -14.98
N SER A 72 4.52 20.70 -16.14
CA SER A 72 4.32 21.31 -17.46
C SER A 72 2.83 21.50 -17.78
N ALA A 73 1.95 20.67 -17.23
CA ALA A 73 0.51 20.80 -17.31
C ALA A 73 -0.08 21.84 -16.33
N GLY A 74 0.76 22.57 -15.59
CA GLY A 74 0.34 23.62 -14.64
C GLY A 74 -0.08 23.11 -13.27
N ILE A 75 0.20 21.83 -12.92
CA ILE A 75 -0.10 21.31 -11.59
C ILE A 75 0.97 21.79 -10.60
N SER A 76 0.54 22.42 -9.51
CA SER A 76 1.41 22.85 -8.42
C SER A 76 1.87 21.64 -7.58
N THR A 77 2.96 20.99 -7.99
CA THR A 77 3.45 19.74 -7.39
C THR A 77 3.72 19.88 -5.89
N ARG A 78 4.29 21.01 -5.44
CA ARG A 78 4.59 21.27 -4.02
C ARG A 78 3.32 21.29 -3.16
N LEU A 79 2.28 22.00 -3.60
CA LEU A 79 1.02 22.11 -2.86
C LEU A 79 0.31 20.76 -2.80
N VAL A 80 0.28 20.01 -3.91
CA VAL A 80 -0.34 18.69 -3.94
C VAL A 80 0.40 17.73 -3.02
N GLN A 81 1.73 17.68 -3.06
CA GLN A 81 2.53 16.85 -2.16
C GLN A 81 2.26 17.22 -0.71
N PHE A 82 2.28 18.51 -0.36
CA PHE A 82 1.96 18.97 1.00
C PHE A 82 0.58 18.47 1.46
N MET A 83 -0.46 18.63 0.62
CA MET A 83 -1.81 18.14 0.95
C MET A 83 -1.87 16.64 1.13
N VAL A 84 -1.12 15.88 0.34
CA VAL A 84 -1.02 14.41 0.47
C VAL A 84 -0.44 14.01 1.82
N TYR A 85 0.64 14.67 2.27
CA TYR A 85 1.21 14.39 3.60
C TYR A 85 0.27 14.80 4.73
N VAL A 86 -0.48 15.89 4.59
CA VAL A 86 -1.50 16.29 5.57
C VAL A 86 -2.61 15.23 5.68
N ILE A 87 -3.11 14.73 4.54
CA ILE A 87 -4.13 13.68 4.50
C ILE A 87 -3.58 12.38 5.11
N ALA A 88 -2.35 12.00 4.72
CA ALA A 88 -1.70 10.82 5.26
C ALA A 88 -1.51 10.92 6.77
N GLY A 89 -1.06 12.07 7.27
CA GLY A 89 -0.95 12.36 8.70
C GLY A 89 -2.29 12.23 9.44
N GLY A 90 -3.38 12.65 8.82
CA GLY A 90 -4.73 12.45 9.35
C GLY A 90 -5.08 10.96 9.50
N PHE A 91 -4.77 10.13 8.50
CA PHE A 91 -4.96 8.68 8.59
C PHE A 91 -4.07 8.06 9.69
N TYR A 92 -2.80 8.49 9.81
CA TYR A 92 -1.90 7.99 10.87
C TYR A 92 -2.38 8.39 12.26
N GLY A 93 -2.93 9.61 12.41
CA GLY A 93 -3.55 10.05 13.66
C GLY A 93 -4.72 9.18 14.06
N VAL A 94 -5.66 8.91 13.14
CA VAL A 94 -6.78 8.00 13.39
C VAL A 94 -6.28 6.59 13.73
N ALA A 95 -5.26 6.09 13.04
CA ALA A 95 -4.67 4.78 13.33
C ALA A 95 -4.01 4.75 14.72
N GLY A 96 -3.33 5.83 15.13
CA GLY A 96 -2.73 5.94 16.46
C GLY A 96 -3.77 5.85 17.56
N VAL A 97 -4.84 6.63 17.47
CA VAL A 97 -5.96 6.57 18.42
C VAL A 97 -6.64 5.20 18.40
N PHE A 98 -6.79 4.59 17.22
CA PHE A 98 -7.40 3.28 17.07
C PHE A 98 -6.58 2.18 17.77
N ILE A 99 -5.25 2.16 17.58
CA ILE A 99 -4.39 1.14 18.22
C ILE A 99 -4.36 1.31 19.74
N SER A 100 -4.34 2.55 20.23
CA SER A 100 -4.40 2.80 21.67
C SER A 100 -5.74 2.37 22.27
N ALA A 101 -6.85 2.61 21.57
CA ALA A 101 -8.15 2.09 21.97
C ALA A 101 -8.18 0.55 21.99
N GLN A 102 -7.51 -0.09 21.03
CA GLN A 102 -7.43 -1.56 20.92
C GLN A 102 -6.56 -2.19 22.02
N THR A 103 -5.48 -1.53 22.40
CA THR A 103 -4.59 -2.02 23.47
C THR A 103 -5.05 -1.60 24.88
N GLY A 104 -5.95 -0.62 24.97
CA GLY A 104 -6.42 -0.06 26.23
C GLY A 104 -5.41 0.85 26.92
N ALA A 105 -4.26 1.09 26.32
CA ALA A 105 -3.16 1.89 26.87
C ALA A 105 -2.37 2.59 25.76
N GLY A 106 -1.72 3.70 26.08
CA GLY A 106 -0.72 4.32 25.23
C GLY A 106 0.60 3.53 25.24
N ASP A 107 1.18 3.31 24.06
CA ASP A 107 2.49 2.64 23.95
C ASP A 107 3.43 3.44 23.04
N PRO A 108 4.50 4.04 23.61
CA PRO A 108 5.48 4.81 22.85
C PRO A 108 6.37 3.94 21.95
N LEU A 109 6.26 2.61 21.95
CA LEU A 109 7.07 1.69 21.15
C LEU A 109 6.30 0.93 20.07
N VAL A 110 5.00 1.02 20.05
CA VAL A 110 4.10 0.24 19.18
C VAL A 110 4.38 0.37 17.68
N GLY A 111 4.87 1.51 17.21
CA GLY A 111 4.99 1.81 15.78
C GLY A 111 6.14 1.10 15.03
N ASN A 112 7.14 0.53 15.73
CA ASN A 112 8.36 0.02 15.08
C ASN A 112 8.13 -1.10 14.05
N PRO A 113 7.40 -2.19 14.38
CA PRO A 113 7.18 -3.28 13.43
C PRO A 113 6.23 -2.90 12.29
N MET A 114 5.42 -1.85 12.48
CA MET A 114 4.31 -1.53 11.61
C MET A 114 4.72 -0.90 10.28
N LEU A 115 5.94 -0.35 10.21
CA LEU A 115 6.45 0.25 8.99
C LEU A 115 6.53 -0.78 7.85
N LEU A 116 7.13 -1.94 8.09
CA LEU A 116 7.25 -2.99 7.09
C LEU A 116 5.90 -3.61 6.74
N GLN A 117 5.06 -3.87 7.74
CA GLN A 117 3.72 -4.43 7.55
C GLN A 117 2.86 -3.54 6.65
N MET A 118 2.88 -2.25 6.89
CA MET A 118 2.14 -1.28 6.11
C MET A 118 2.64 -1.21 4.65
N PHE A 119 3.96 -1.17 4.42
CA PHE A 119 4.51 -1.24 3.06
C PHE A 119 4.11 -2.53 2.37
N ALA A 120 4.21 -3.65 3.07
CA ALA A 120 3.80 -4.95 2.56
C ALA A 120 2.31 -4.94 2.18
N ALA A 121 1.44 -4.40 3.03
CA ALA A 121 0.01 -4.27 2.77
C ALA A 121 -0.28 -3.46 1.50
N VAL A 122 0.38 -2.31 1.33
CA VAL A 122 0.19 -1.42 0.18
C VAL A 122 0.67 -2.08 -1.13
N VAL A 123 1.81 -2.77 -1.10
CA VAL A 123 2.40 -3.42 -2.28
C VAL A 123 1.64 -4.69 -2.64
N VAL A 124 1.30 -5.54 -1.67
CA VAL A 124 0.43 -6.72 -1.87
C VAL A 124 -0.93 -6.28 -2.40
N GLY A 125 -1.44 -5.14 -1.94
CA GLY A 125 -2.65 -4.49 -2.43
C GLY A 125 -2.58 -3.99 -3.88
N GLY A 126 -1.42 -4.12 -4.55
CA GLY A 126 -1.23 -3.77 -5.96
C GLY A 126 -0.92 -2.30 -6.22
N THR A 127 -0.54 -1.53 -5.20
CA THR A 127 -0.05 -0.16 -5.39
C THR A 127 1.45 -0.19 -5.69
N VAL A 128 1.84 0.43 -6.81
CA VAL A 128 3.23 0.44 -7.27
C VAL A 128 4.04 1.47 -6.49
N LEU A 129 5.18 1.08 -5.91
CA LEU A 129 6.06 1.97 -5.13
C LEU A 129 6.60 3.16 -5.92
N GLY A 130 6.63 3.09 -7.26
CA GLY A 130 7.02 4.20 -8.13
C GLY A 130 5.96 5.26 -8.35
N GLY A 131 4.78 5.12 -7.78
CA GLY A 131 3.66 6.07 -7.93
C GLY A 131 2.83 5.90 -9.20
N GLY A 132 1.81 6.73 -9.34
CA GLY A 132 0.95 6.85 -10.53
C GLY A 132 0.03 5.68 -10.83
N ARG A 133 0.20 4.53 -10.18
CA ARG A 133 -0.56 3.29 -10.44
C ARG A 133 -0.91 2.59 -9.15
N GLY A 134 -2.15 2.08 -9.08
CA GLY A 134 -2.66 1.37 -7.92
C GLY A 134 -3.95 1.98 -7.38
N GLY A 135 -4.37 1.51 -6.22
CA GLY A 135 -5.60 2.00 -5.58
C GLY A 135 -5.69 1.57 -4.12
N LEU A 136 -6.18 2.47 -3.28
CA LEU A 136 -6.22 2.25 -1.84
C LEU A 136 -7.19 1.13 -1.41
N THR A 137 -8.20 0.82 -2.21
CA THR A 137 -9.07 -0.34 -1.97
C THR A 137 -8.27 -1.65 -1.98
N GLY A 138 -7.30 -1.76 -2.91
CA GLY A 138 -6.36 -2.88 -2.93
C GLY A 138 -5.48 -2.90 -1.68
N SER A 139 -4.97 -1.75 -1.23
CA SER A 139 -4.14 -1.65 -0.02
C SER A 139 -4.87 -2.11 1.24
N VAL A 140 -6.18 -1.81 1.36
CA VAL A 140 -7.03 -2.32 2.45
C VAL A 140 -7.14 -3.85 2.39
N LEU A 141 -7.37 -4.42 1.20
CA LEU A 141 -7.38 -5.87 1.02
C LEU A 141 -6.02 -6.49 1.35
N GLY A 142 -4.92 -5.85 0.93
CA GLY A 142 -3.57 -6.28 1.27
C GLY A 142 -3.32 -6.30 2.78
N ALA A 143 -3.78 -5.30 3.51
CA ALA A 143 -3.71 -5.27 4.97
C ALA A 143 -4.48 -6.43 5.61
N TYR A 144 -5.68 -6.71 5.09
CA TYR A 144 -6.49 -7.82 5.57
C TYR A 144 -5.82 -9.17 5.31
N VAL A 145 -5.27 -9.36 4.10
CA VAL A 145 -4.51 -10.58 3.74
C VAL A 145 -3.32 -10.80 4.69
N LEU A 146 -2.54 -9.76 4.95
CA LEU A 146 -1.40 -9.86 5.87
C LEU A 146 -1.82 -10.23 7.28
N MET A 147 -2.90 -9.63 7.79
CA MET A 147 -3.40 -9.95 9.12
C MET A 147 -3.93 -11.36 9.23
N ILE A 148 -4.56 -11.90 8.19
CA ILE A 148 -4.95 -13.32 8.17
C ILE A 148 -3.70 -14.20 8.22
N ILE A 149 -2.66 -13.90 7.44
CA ILE A 149 -1.41 -14.68 7.44
C ILE A 149 -0.77 -14.69 8.83
N VAL A 150 -0.65 -13.52 9.46
CA VAL A 150 -0.11 -13.39 10.82
C VAL A 150 -0.94 -14.19 11.82
N ASN A 151 -2.27 -14.12 11.70
CA ASN A 151 -3.17 -14.87 12.58
C ASN A 151 -3.03 -16.39 12.40
N ILE A 152 -2.90 -16.88 11.16
CA ILE A 152 -2.66 -18.30 10.88
C ILE A 152 -1.34 -18.76 11.54
N LEU A 153 -0.27 -17.98 11.40
CA LEU A 153 1.02 -18.31 12.01
C LEU A 153 0.92 -18.35 13.54
N LEU A 154 0.16 -17.42 14.14
CA LEU A 154 -0.09 -17.40 15.57
C LEU A 154 -0.86 -18.65 16.03
N VAL A 155 -1.92 -19.04 15.31
CA VAL A 155 -2.72 -20.25 15.60
C VAL A 155 -1.88 -21.53 15.49
N LEU A 156 -0.94 -21.57 14.52
CA LEU A 156 0.02 -22.66 14.37
C LEU A 156 1.13 -22.65 15.43
N ASN A 157 1.03 -21.74 16.42
CA ASN A 157 2.00 -21.56 17.50
C ASN A 157 3.42 -21.25 16.98
N VAL A 158 3.52 -20.59 15.84
CA VAL A 158 4.77 -20.12 15.25
C VAL A 158 5.21 -18.84 15.98
N SER A 159 6.47 -18.77 16.37
CA SER A 159 7.01 -17.61 17.09
C SER A 159 6.84 -16.31 16.26
N ALA A 160 6.62 -15.18 16.96
CA ALA A 160 6.45 -13.86 16.37
C ALA A 160 7.63 -13.44 15.44
N TYR A 161 8.84 -13.95 15.67
CA TYR A 161 9.99 -13.70 14.80
C TYR A 161 9.77 -14.28 13.38
N PHE A 162 9.17 -15.45 13.27
CA PHE A 162 8.86 -16.04 11.96
C PHE A 162 7.77 -15.27 11.23
N SER A 163 6.82 -14.66 11.95
CA SER A 163 5.82 -13.76 11.34
C SER A 163 6.51 -12.57 10.67
N THR A 164 7.47 -11.93 11.31
CA THR A 164 8.24 -10.82 10.75
C THR A 164 9.07 -11.26 9.52
N ILE A 165 9.64 -12.46 9.55
CA ILE A 165 10.36 -13.03 8.39
C ILE A 165 9.39 -13.28 7.24
N ALA A 166 8.20 -13.84 7.52
CA ALA A 166 7.17 -14.09 6.51
C ALA A 166 6.70 -12.78 5.86
N GLU A 167 6.40 -11.74 6.64
CA GLU A 167 6.02 -10.42 6.16
C GLU A 167 7.10 -9.80 5.27
N SER A 168 8.36 -9.85 5.71
CA SER A 168 9.50 -9.33 4.95
C SER A 168 9.69 -10.10 3.64
N THR A 169 9.50 -11.42 3.65
CA THR A 169 9.59 -12.27 2.47
C THR A 169 8.45 -11.96 1.49
N ILE A 170 7.22 -11.79 2.00
CA ILE A 170 6.06 -11.41 1.18
C ILE A 170 6.31 -10.04 0.53
N LEU A 171 6.80 -9.06 1.29
CA LEU A 171 7.15 -7.75 0.76
C LEU A 171 8.21 -7.86 -0.34
N LEU A 172 9.27 -8.63 -0.11
CA LEU A 172 10.32 -8.83 -1.10
C LEU A 172 9.77 -9.45 -2.38
N LEU A 173 8.98 -10.51 -2.28
CA LEU A 173 8.37 -11.18 -3.43
C LEU A 173 7.38 -10.26 -4.16
N ALA A 174 6.59 -9.47 -3.44
CA ALA A 174 5.67 -8.51 -4.02
C ALA A 174 6.40 -7.41 -4.79
N VAL A 175 7.48 -6.84 -4.22
CA VAL A 175 8.32 -5.84 -4.89
C VAL A 175 9.02 -6.43 -6.11
N LEU A 176 9.58 -7.64 -6.00
CA LEU A 176 10.20 -8.33 -7.13
C LEU A 176 9.20 -8.60 -8.25
N SER A 177 8.00 -9.07 -7.93
CA SER A 177 6.95 -9.33 -8.93
C SER A 177 6.54 -8.05 -9.66
N ALA A 178 6.41 -6.94 -8.94
CA ALA A 178 6.13 -5.64 -9.52
C ALA A 178 7.28 -5.12 -10.41
N SER A 179 8.52 -5.45 -10.03
CA SER A 179 9.74 -5.04 -10.75
C SER A 179 10.00 -5.83 -12.04
N ILE A 180 9.55 -7.08 -12.13
CA ILE A 180 9.77 -7.98 -13.29
C ILE A 180 8.89 -7.61 -14.50
N HIS A 181 8.04 -6.60 -14.43
CA HIS A 181 7.25 -6.15 -15.57
C HIS A 181 8.15 -5.84 -16.79
N ARG A 182 7.76 -6.34 -17.98
CA ARG A 182 8.56 -6.36 -19.23
C ARG A 182 9.19 -5.03 -19.67
N HIS A 183 8.79 -3.92 -19.07
CA HIS A 183 9.31 -2.56 -19.36
C HIS A 183 9.98 -1.89 -18.16
N SER A 184 10.27 -2.62 -17.08
CA SER A 184 10.99 -2.06 -15.94
C SER A 184 12.47 -1.83 -16.31
N VAL A 185 13.04 -0.76 -15.80
CA VAL A 185 14.47 -0.43 -15.95
C VAL A 185 15.35 -1.60 -15.48
N LEU A 186 14.92 -2.35 -14.46
CA LEU A 186 15.58 -3.56 -13.98
C LEU A 186 15.56 -4.69 -15.00
N ALA A 187 14.45 -4.94 -15.68
CA ALA A 187 14.38 -5.96 -16.72
C ALA A 187 15.26 -5.60 -17.93
N GLN A 188 15.38 -4.32 -18.26
CA GLN A 188 16.28 -3.83 -19.29
C GLN A 188 17.76 -3.97 -18.85
N ASN A 189 18.07 -3.60 -17.60
CA ASN A 189 19.42 -3.72 -17.05
C ASN A 189 19.84 -5.19 -16.91
N VAL A 190 18.97 -6.08 -16.44
CA VAL A 190 19.27 -7.52 -16.35
C VAL A 190 19.45 -8.13 -17.73
N ARG A 191 18.61 -7.78 -18.71
CA ARG A 191 18.82 -8.22 -20.12
C ARG A 191 20.10 -7.67 -20.69
N GLY A 192 20.45 -6.41 -20.41
CA GLY A 192 21.72 -5.81 -20.80
C GLY A 192 22.91 -6.50 -20.16
N LEU A 193 22.81 -6.89 -18.89
CA LEU A 193 23.86 -7.62 -18.18
C LEU A 193 24.00 -9.05 -18.70
N LEU A 194 22.88 -9.74 -18.94
CA LEU A 194 22.88 -11.08 -19.56
C LEU A 194 23.45 -11.04 -20.98
N ALA A 195 23.09 -10.04 -21.78
CA ALA A 195 23.65 -9.84 -23.12
C ALA A 195 25.17 -9.56 -23.08
N ARG A 196 25.65 -8.82 -22.08
CA ARG A 196 27.07 -8.62 -21.85
C ARG A 196 27.79 -9.90 -21.45
N LEU A 197 27.18 -10.71 -20.57
CA LEU A 197 27.75 -12.00 -20.14
C LEU A 197 27.79 -13.01 -21.30
N THR A 198 26.76 -13.05 -22.14
CA THR A 198 26.75 -13.91 -23.34
C THR A 198 27.76 -13.45 -24.37
N ALA A 199 27.90 -12.14 -24.63
CA ALA A 199 28.89 -11.56 -25.50
C ALA A 199 30.34 -11.82 -25.00
N TRP A 200 30.53 -11.78 -23.69
CA TRP A 200 31.82 -12.11 -23.06
C TRP A 200 32.18 -13.59 -23.25
N ARG A 201 31.20 -14.48 -23.16
CA ARG A 201 31.36 -15.93 -23.42
C ARG A 201 31.68 -16.24 -24.89
N GLU A 202 31.17 -15.42 -25.80
CA GLU A 202 31.39 -15.54 -27.23
C GLU A 202 32.67 -14.79 -27.76
N GLY A 203 33.44 -14.18 -26.83
CA GLY A 203 34.69 -13.49 -27.18
C GLY A 203 34.53 -12.17 -27.95
N ILE A 204 33.30 -11.62 -27.96
CA ILE A 204 33.01 -10.34 -28.62
C ILE A 204 33.35 -9.21 -27.66
N LEU A 205 34.34 -8.38 -28.01
CA LEU A 205 34.76 -7.25 -27.20
C LEU A 205 33.58 -6.25 -26.97
N PRO A 206 33.36 -5.80 -25.74
CA PRO A 206 32.20 -4.96 -25.37
C PRO A 206 32.18 -3.56 -26.00
N ALA A 207 33.26 -3.17 -26.68
CA ALA A 207 33.37 -1.85 -27.32
C ALA A 207 32.52 -1.67 -28.59
N GLN A 208 31.92 -2.73 -29.14
CA GLN A 208 31.11 -2.65 -30.37
C GLN A 208 29.61 -2.65 -30.13
N VAL A 209 29.14 -2.80 -28.89
CA VAL A 209 27.72 -2.58 -28.54
C VAL A 209 27.53 -1.09 -28.22
N GLY A 210 27.81 -0.26 -29.20
CA GLY A 210 27.51 1.16 -29.15
C GLY A 210 25.99 1.36 -29.16
N LEU A 211 25.41 1.56 -27.98
CA LEU A 211 24.11 2.22 -27.82
C LEU A 211 24.30 3.67 -28.29
N SER A 212 24.42 3.89 -29.60
CA SER A 212 24.18 5.23 -30.11
C SER A 212 22.70 5.55 -29.85
N PRO A 213 22.39 6.63 -29.13
CA PRO A 213 20.99 7.06 -29.04
C PRO A 213 20.55 7.41 -30.45
N ARG A 214 19.77 6.52 -31.09
CA ARG A 214 19.18 6.76 -32.39
C ARG A 214 18.26 7.96 -32.23
N ARG A 215 18.76 9.14 -32.59
CA ARG A 215 17.92 10.35 -32.66
C ARG A 215 16.93 10.10 -33.80
N LEU A 216 15.70 9.74 -33.41
CA LEU A 216 14.61 9.64 -34.35
C LEU A 216 14.38 11.01 -35.00
N PRO A 217 14.28 11.14 -36.33
CA PRO A 217 13.98 12.40 -36.96
C PRO A 217 12.61 12.88 -36.50
N LEU A 218 12.48 14.21 -36.33
CA LEU A 218 11.23 14.85 -35.84
C LEU A 218 9.99 14.47 -36.63
N SER A 219 10.16 14.07 -37.93
CA SER A 219 9.10 13.55 -38.76
C SER A 219 8.55 12.18 -38.31
N GLU A 220 9.37 11.32 -37.74
CA GLU A 220 8.93 10.04 -37.16
C GLU A 220 8.29 10.23 -35.80
N ILE A 221 8.78 11.16 -34.97
CA ILE A 221 8.16 11.50 -33.67
C ILE A 221 6.73 12.01 -33.86
N ARG A 222 6.46 12.78 -34.92
CA ARG A 222 5.11 13.25 -35.25
C ARG A 222 4.16 12.13 -35.71
N ARG A 223 4.66 11.05 -36.32
CA ARG A 223 3.85 9.88 -36.68
C ARG A 223 3.58 8.95 -35.52
N CYS A 224 4.46 8.94 -34.51
CA CYS A 224 4.32 8.12 -33.31
C CYS A 224 3.53 8.83 -32.19
N ALA A 225 3.09 10.09 -32.36
CA ALA A 225 2.16 10.70 -31.44
C ALA A 225 0.77 10.05 -31.65
N PRO A 226 0.34 9.10 -30.82
CA PRO A 226 -0.97 8.52 -31.00
C PRO A 226 -1.98 9.62 -30.75
N SER A 227 -2.92 9.74 -31.66
CA SER A 227 -4.19 10.44 -31.44
C SER A 227 -4.97 9.71 -30.33
N ALA A 228 -4.40 9.67 -29.14
CA ALA A 228 -4.88 8.88 -28.02
C ALA A 228 -6.19 9.40 -27.40
N LYS A 229 -6.75 10.50 -27.91
CA LYS A 229 -7.94 11.11 -27.33
C LYS A 229 -9.29 10.63 -27.89
N ALA A 230 -9.32 9.99 -29.06
CA ALA A 230 -10.57 9.57 -29.64
C ALA A 230 -10.93 8.09 -29.48
N GLU A 231 -9.93 7.20 -29.31
CA GLU A 231 -10.19 5.76 -29.21
C GLU A 231 -10.55 5.27 -27.80
N THR A 232 -10.14 5.99 -26.75
CA THR A 232 -10.42 5.56 -25.37
C THR A 232 -11.84 5.82 -24.89
N ALA A 233 -12.58 6.71 -25.54
CA ALA A 233 -13.96 7.01 -25.15
C ALA A 233 -14.97 5.92 -25.57
N SER A 234 -14.66 5.16 -26.62
CA SER A 234 -15.53 4.08 -27.15
C SER A 234 -15.09 2.66 -26.75
N ALA A 235 -13.95 2.54 -26.03
CA ALA A 235 -13.46 1.24 -25.62
C ALA A 235 -14.39 0.58 -24.58
N PRO A 236 -14.69 -0.73 -24.70
CA PRO A 236 -15.53 -1.43 -23.75
C PRO A 236 -14.93 -1.35 -22.33
N TRP A 237 -15.80 -1.32 -21.31
CA TRP A 237 -15.42 -1.16 -19.89
C TRP A 237 -14.23 -2.04 -19.47
N ARG A 238 -14.17 -3.27 -19.98
CA ARG A 238 -13.08 -4.22 -19.70
C ARG A 238 -11.71 -3.71 -20.15
N VAL A 239 -11.62 -3.08 -21.32
CA VAL A 239 -10.35 -2.55 -21.86
C VAL A 239 -9.91 -1.31 -21.08
N ARG A 240 -10.86 -0.45 -20.71
CA ARG A 240 -10.59 0.77 -19.95
C ARG A 240 -10.13 0.50 -18.51
N HIS A 241 -10.57 -0.62 -17.92
CA HIS A 241 -10.20 -1.00 -16.56
C HIS A 241 -9.22 -2.18 -16.51
N ALA A 242 -8.76 -2.68 -17.67
CA ALA A 242 -7.86 -3.83 -17.75
C ALA A 242 -6.56 -3.63 -16.95
N GLU A 243 -6.00 -2.43 -16.95
CA GLU A 243 -4.82 -2.12 -16.16
C GLU A 243 -5.12 -2.14 -14.66
N ALA A 244 -6.22 -1.50 -14.23
CA ALA A 244 -6.62 -1.51 -12.82
C ALA A 244 -6.91 -2.93 -12.32
N ILE A 245 -7.61 -3.74 -13.14
CA ILE A 245 -7.89 -5.15 -12.84
C ILE A 245 -6.58 -5.95 -12.74
N ARG A 246 -5.65 -5.73 -13.67
CA ARG A 246 -4.36 -6.44 -13.71
C ARG A 246 -3.51 -6.17 -12.46
N TYR A 247 -3.52 -4.96 -11.92
CA TYR A 247 -2.80 -4.62 -10.68
C TYR A 247 -3.54 -5.08 -9.42
N ALA A 248 -4.86 -5.12 -9.44
CA ALA A 248 -5.66 -5.59 -8.32
C ALA A 248 -5.78 -7.13 -8.26
N LEU A 249 -5.71 -7.82 -9.41
CA LEU A 249 -5.88 -9.27 -9.52
C LEU A 249 -4.96 -10.06 -8.55
N PRO A 250 -3.65 -9.77 -8.44
CA PRO A 250 -2.77 -10.50 -7.52
C PRO A 250 -3.23 -10.42 -6.07
N ALA A 251 -3.72 -9.25 -5.63
CA ALA A 251 -4.25 -9.08 -4.27
C ALA A 251 -5.50 -9.94 -4.02
N TYR A 252 -6.42 -9.97 -4.98
CA TYR A 252 -7.62 -10.81 -4.87
C TYR A 252 -7.30 -12.30 -4.91
N VAL A 253 -6.38 -12.73 -5.78
CA VAL A 253 -5.93 -14.13 -5.85
C VAL A 253 -5.24 -14.53 -4.54
N CYS A 254 -4.38 -13.67 -4.01
CA CYS A 254 -3.74 -13.89 -2.72
C CYS A 254 -4.77 -13.97 -1.59
N PHE A 255 -5.76 -13.09 -1.59
CA PHE A 255 -6.86 -13.09 -0.61
C PHE A 255 -7.64 -14.42 -0.63
N VAL A 256 -8.07 -14.85 -1.81
CA VAL A 256 -8.78 -16.15 -1.96
C VAL A 256 -7.88 -17.31 -1.54
N GLY A 257 -6.62 -17.31 -1.95
CA GLY A 257 -5.64 -18.34 -1.57
C GLY A 257 -5.47 -18.43 -0.05
N VAL A 258 -5.33 -17.30 0.62
CA VAL A 258 -5.19 -17.25 2.08
C VAL A 258 -6.48 -17.71 2.78
N LEU A 259 -7.66 -17.35 2.27
CA LEU A 259 -8.93 -17.86 2.80
C LEU A 259 -9.02 -19.40 2.69
N LEU A 260 -8.58 -19.98 1.57
CA LEU A 260 -8.56 -21.43 1.38
C LEU A 260 -7.58 -22.11 2.35
N VAL A 261 -6.40 -21.52 2.57
CA VAL A 261 -5.43 -22.00 3.56
C VAL A 261 -6.02 -21.93 4.96
N THR A 262 -6.69 -20.81 5.31
CA THR A 262 -7.38 -20.65 6.59
C THR A 262 -8.41 -21.77 6.80
N GLN A 263 -9.21 -22.05 5.78
CA GLN A 263 -10.19 -23.15 5.83
C GLN A 263 -9.54 -24.51 6.07
N TYR A 264 -8.41 -24.77 5.40
CA TYR A 264 -7.69 -26.02 5.54
C TYR A 264 -7.07 -26.19 6.93
N VAL A 265 -6.48 -25.10 7.48
CA VAL A 265 -5.77 -25.12 8.76
C VAL A 265 -6.72 -25.11 9.96
N LEU A 266 -7.75 -24.27 9.92
CA LEU A 266 -8.70 -24.06 11.03
C LEU A 266 -10.00 -24.88 10.88
N GLY A 267 -10.15 -25.67 9.82
CA GLY A 267 -11.37 -26.45 9.57
C GLY A 267 -12.56 -25.55 9.20
N ASN A 268 -13.58 -25.47 10.05
CA ASN A 268 -14.83 -24.75 9.73
C ASN A 268 -14.75 -23.22 9.90
N ALA A 269 -13.57 -22.60 9.92
CA ALA A 269 -13.41 -21.17 10.16
C ALA A 269 -14.17 -20.29 9.16
N LEU A 270 -14.31 -20.71 7.89
CA LEU A 270 -15.05 -19.95 6.88
C LEU A 270 -16.54 -19.76 7.20
N PHE A 271 -17.10 -20.56 8.10
CA PHE A 271 -18.52 -20.51 8.49
C PHE A 271 -18.74 -19.78 9.84
N HIS A 272 -17.65 -19.34 10.49
CA HIS A 272 -17.74 -18.63 11.76
C HIS A 272 -17.61 -17.11 11.56
N PHE A 273 -18.73 -16.43 11.56
CA PHE A 273 -18.79 -14.98 11.34
C PHE A 273 -17.95 -14.18 12.38
N ASN A 274 -17.98 -14.57 13.63
CA ASN A 274 -17.21 -13.93 14.71
C ASN A 274 -15.69 -13.97 14.46
N TYR A 275 -15.17 -15.01 13.81
CA TYR A 275 -13.76 -15.07 13.44
C TYR A 275 -13.38 -13.95 12.46
N TYR A 276 -14.21 -13.72 11.44
CA TYR A 276 -13.96 -12.65 10.46
C TYR A 276 -14.12 -11.27 11.05
N ASN A 277 -15.07 -11.09 11.98
CA ASN A 277 -15.23 -9.84 12.71
C ASN A 277 -13.99 -9.51 13.54
N SER A 278 -13.47 -10.46 14.29
CA SER A 278 -12.23 -10.27 15.07
C SER A 278 -11.05 -9.95 14.18
N LEU A 279 -10.88 -10.66 13.05
CA LEU A 279 -9.84 -10.36 12.07
C LEU A 279 -10.00 -8.98 11.44
N LEU A 280 -11.23 -8.53 11.21
CA LEU A 280 -11.52 -7.24 10.63
C LEU A 280 -11.15 -6.12 11.60
N VAL A 281 -11.44 -6.28 12.89
CA VAL A 281 -10.99 -5.33 13.94
C VAL A 281 -9.47 -5.24 13.95
N LEU A 282 -8.76 -6.39 13.98
CA LEU A 282 -7.30 -6.42 13.95
C LEU A 282 -6.72 -5.82 12.67
N ALA A 283 -7.32 -6.10 11.52
CA ALA A 283 -6.85 -5.60 10.24
C ALA A 283 -7.16 -4.13 10.01
N SER A 284 -8.17 -3.57 10.66
CA SER A 284 -8.61 -2.18 10.46
C SER A 284 -7.51 -1.19 10.77
N PHE A 285 -6.77 -1.38 11.83
CA PHE A 285 -5.62 -0.57 12.17
C PHE A 285 -4.58 -0.53 11.01
N LEU A 286 -4.14 -1.69 10.54
CA LEU A 286 -3.18 -1.79 9.44
C LEU A 286 -3.76 -1.25 8.12
N ALA A 287 -5.06 -1.43 7.89
CA ALA A 287 -5.76 -0.90 6.73
C ALA A 287 -5.81 0.63 6.73
N ILE A 288 -6.06 1.26 7.87
CA ILE A 288 -6.04 2.72 8.02
C ILE A 288 -4.63 3.26 7.73
N LEU A 289 -3.59 2.61 8.25
CA LEU A 289 -2.21 2.96 7.94
C LEU A 289 -1.89 2.81 6.46
N ALA A 290 -2.32 1.71 5.85
CA ALA A 290 -2.13 1.44 4.43
C ALA A 290 -2.87 2.47 3.55
N LEU A 291 -4.01 3.01 3.99
CA LEU A 291 -4.69 4.13 3.33
C LEU A 291 -3.80 5.38 3.35
N GLY A 292 -3.26 5.75 4.50
CA GLY A 292 -2.36 6.90 4.63
C GLY A 292 -1.13 6.76 3.75
N GLN A 293 -0.37 5.70 3.93
CA GLN A 293 0.86 5.44 3.16
C GLN A 293 0.59 5.26 1.67
N GLY A 294 -0.52 4.61 1.31
CA GLY A 294 -0.92 4.44 -0.08
C GLY A 294 -1.13 5.78 -0.80
N THR A 295 -1.65 6.81 -0.10
CA THR A 295 -1.79 8.16 -0.69
C THR A 295 -0.44 8.77 -1.01
N VAL A 296 0.55 8.60 -0.14
CA VAL A 296 1.93 9.09 -0.34
C VAL A 296 2.61 8.32 -1.46
N ILE A 297 2.52 6.99 -1.46
CA ILE A 297 3.10 6.14 -2.51
C ILE A 297 2.52 6.47 -3.88
N LEU A 298 1.22 6.77 -3.98
CA LEU A 298 0.60 7.16 -5.24
C LEU A 298 1.22 8.41 -5.88
N THR A 299 1.83 9.31 -5.10
CA THR A 299 2.59 10.46 -5.63
C THR A 299 4.06 10.14 -5.90
N GLY A 300 4.50 8.90 -5.72
CA GLY A 300 5.90 8.48 -5.83
C GLY A 300 6.75 8.81 -4.60
N GLY A 301 6.12 9.26 -3.49
CA GLY A 301 6.78 9.52 -2.21
C GLY A 301 6.84 8.30 -1.31
N LEU A 302 7.69 8.39 -0.28
CA LEU A 302 7.76 7.42 0.82
C LEU A 302 7.76 8.21 2.12
N ASP A 303 6.85 7.88 3.02
CA ASP A 303 6.84 8.45 4.36
C ASP A 303 7.41 7.46 5.37
N LEU A 304 8.49 7.83 5.99
CA LEU A 304 9.16 7.03 7.03
C LEU A 304 8.87 7.57 8.43
N SER A 305 8.10 8.67 8.55
CA SER A 305 7.78 9.28 9.85
C SER A 305 6.65 8.55 10.60
N ILE A 306 5.98 7.63 9.94
CA ILE A 306 4.78 6.94 10.39
C ILE A 306 4.90 6.34 11.80
N PRO A 307 5.94 5.56 12.14
CA PRO A 307 6.06 4.96 13.46
C PRO A 307 5.97 6.00 14.59
N TRP A 308 6.56 7.17 14.35
CA TRP A 308 6.60 8.24 15.35
C TRP A 308 5.31 9.07 15.38
N THR A 309 4.65 9.23 14.23
CA THR A 309 3.36 9.92 14.16
C THR A 309 2.26 9.11 14.86
N ILE A 310 2.21 7.79 14.63
CA ILE A 310 1.27 6.88 15.30
C ILE A 310 1.43 6.95 16.81
N ARG A 311 2.69 6.86 17.29
CA ARG A 311 3.00 6.93 18.71
C ARG A 311 2.53 8.22 19.34
N LEU A 312 2.84 9.37 18.70
CA LEU A 312 2.46 10.68 19.22
C LEU A 312 0.96 10.85 19.29
N CYS A 313 0.19 10.27 18.37
CA CYS A 313 -1.26 10.36 18.34
C CYS A 313 -1.94 9.31 19.24
N GLY A 314 -1.21 8.26 19.63
CA GLY A 314 -1.72 7.15 20.44
C GLY A 314 -1.38 7.23 21.92
N ILE A 315 -0.74 8.32 22.39
CA ILE A 315 -0.48 8.61 23.79
C ILE A 315 -1.36 9.75 24.28
#